data_6a7a8c6a666c454d240bfe20edd8a006
#
_entry.id   6a7a8c6a666c454d240bfe20edd8a006
#
_cell.length_a   1.000
_cell.length_b   1.000
_cell.length_c   1.000
_cell.angle_alpha   90.00
_cell.angle_beta   90.00
_cell.angle_gamma   90.00
#
_symmetry.space_group_name_H-M   'P 1'
#
loop_
_entity.id
_entity.type
_entity.pdbx_description
1 polymer ?
#
loop_
_entity_poly.entity_id
_entity_poly.type
_entity_poly.pdbx_seq_one_letter_code
_entity_poly.pdbx_strand_id
1 'polypeptide(L)'
;MGRNTPVLACGSLFIEKIENIYTAKDATLLKKAYGFSRQRESDRDSSPFKAAEMLIEQGADAETVACALVAPHFWQGRVKPEEIREHVSQDVADTLAYLKQPFSLRIDTEIHRRKDINALLVSMSETPRAAILLIVFRLIELETTLESQGKNPCHMAQETLHFYVPIADRLSLGEMRRRLEDVCFRILHPFQYEKLKQDVTPIQSEDEKCLEILIEGVKRLLDKNRIHAEVHGRAKSLYSIHLKMTLKGKVLEDIMDRIGLRIIVSSVPECYAVL
;
A
#
# COMPACT_ATOMS: atom_id res chain seq x y z
N MET A 1 -26.03 11.52 -0.28
CA MET A 1 -26.40 10.99 -1.61
C MET A 1 -25.13 10.48 -2.27
N GLY A 2 -24.78 9.22 -2.03
CA GLY A 2 -23.62 8.56 -2.65
C GLY A 2 -23.93 8.29 -4.12
N ARG A 3 -23.09 8.81 -5.00
CA ARG A 3 -23.16 8.51 -6.44
C ARG A 3 -22.71 7.06 -6.64
N ASN A 4 -23.64 6.17 -6.95
CA ASN A 4 -23.35 4.89 -7.58
C ASN A 4 -22.73 5.18 -8.96
N THR A 5 -21.42 5.18 -9.07
CA THR A 5 -20.74 5.11 -10.38
C THR A 5 -21.04 3.72 -10.94
N PRO A 6 -21.60 3.60 -12.14
CA PRO A 6 -21.98 2.29 -12.65
C PRO A 6 -20.73 1.41 -12.82
N VAL A 7 -20.80 0.20 -12.29
CA VAL A 7 -19.73 -0.83 -12.29
C VAL A 7 -19.14 -1.10 -13.67
N LEU A 8 -19.89 -0.86 -14.74
CA LEU A 8 -19.45 -0.97 -16.13
C LEU A 8 -18.41 0.11 -16.54
N ALA A 9 -18.53 1.33 -16.02
CA ALA A 9 -17.57 2.41 -16.31
C ALA A 9 -16.22 2.19 -15.61
N CYS A 10 -16.21 1.50 -14.47
CA CYS A 10 -14.99 1.17 -13.73
C CYS A 10 -14.14 0.12 -14.48
N GLY A 11 -14.76 -0.83 -15.18
CA GLY A 11 -14.06 -1.90 -15.88
C GLY A 11 -13.29 -1.44 -17.13
N SER A 12 -13.87 -0.53 -17.92
CA SER A 12 -13.21 0.02 -19.11
C SER A 12 -12.01 0.91 -18.73
N LEU A 13 -12.16 1.72 -17.68
CA LEU A 13 -11.07 2.56 -17.15
C LEU A 13 -9.91 1.73 -16.59
N PHE A 14 -10.20 0.61 -15.92
CA PHE A 14 -9.17 -0.28 -15.42
C PHE A 14 -8.37 -0.93 -16.56
N ILE A 15 -9.05 -1.39 -17.62
CA ILE A 15 -8.40 -1.99 -18.80
C ILE A 15 -7.55 -0.94 -19.53
N GLU A 16 -8.04 0.27 -19.73
CA GLU A 16 -7.28 1.37 -20.33
C GLU A 16 -6.04 1.72 -19.50
N LYS A 17 -6.16 1.77 -18.17
CA LYS A 17 -5.03 2.00 -17.25
C LYS A 17 -3.96 0.91 -17.41
N ILE A 18 -4.35 -0.36 -17.49
CA ILE A 18 -3.45 -1.49 -17.71
C ILE A 18 -2.70 -1.36 -19.05
N GLU A 19 -3.40 -1.05 -20.13
CA GLU A 19 -2.81 -0.92 -21.47
C GLU A 19 -1.82 0.22 -21.57
N ASN A 20 -2.04 1.30 -20.83
CA ASN A 20 -1.15 2.46 -20.83
C ASN A 20 0.13 2.27 -19.98
N ILE A 21 0.09 1.42 -18.95
CA ILE A 21 1.19 1.27 -17.98
C ILE A 21 2.06 0.04 -18.29
N TYR A 22 1.44 -1.06 -18.73
CA TYR A 22 2.11 -2.35 -18.87
C TYR A 22 2.42 -2.71 -20.32
N THR A 23 3.40 -3.60 -20.51
CA THR A 23 3.69 -4.17 -21.84
C THR A 23 2.49 -4.95 -22.38
N ALA A 24 2.41 -5.17 -23.70
CA ALA A 24 1.32 -5.94 -24.30
C ALA A 24 1.18 -7.36 -23.72
N LYS A 25 2.30 -7.99 -23.33
CA LYS A 25 2.30 -9.32 -22.69
C LYS A 25 1.69 -9.23 -21.30
N ASP A 26 2.13 -8.27 -20.50
CA ASP A 26 1.66 -8.08 -19.12
C ASP A 26 0.21 -7.64 -19.07
N ALA A 27 -0.21 -6.74 -19.98
CA ALA A 27 -1.60 -6.33 -20.14
C ALA A 27 -2.51 -7.53 -20.48
N THR A 28 -2.03 -8.48 -21.28
CA THR A 28 -2.78 -9.72 -21.57
C THR A 28 -2.97 -10.58 -20.33
N LEU A 29 -1.95 -10.74 -19.50
CA LEU A 29 -2.04 -11.45 -18.21
C LEU A 29 -3.07 -10.77 -17.28
N LEU A 30 -2.97 -9.45 -17.15
CA LEU A 30 -3.87 -8.68 -16.29
C LEU A 30 -5.33 -8.72 -16.76
N LYS A 31 -5.59 -8.69 -18.08
CA LYS A 31 -6.93 -8.87 -18.64
C LYS A 31 -7.51 -10.25 -18.34
N LYS A 32 -6.68 -11.32 -18.43
CA LYS A 32 -7.10 -12.68 -18.03
C LYS A 32 -7.47 -12.73 -16.56
N ALA A 33 -6.60 -12.23 -15.67
CA ALA A 33 -6.84 -12.21 -14.23
C ALA A 33 -8.08 -11.38 -13.87
N TYR A 34 -8.25 -10.22 -14.52
CA TYR A 34 -9.43 -9.37 -14.36
C TYR A 34 -10.71 -10.09 -14.77
N GLY A 35 -10.76 -10.67 -15.98
CA GLY A 35 -11.92 -11.44 -16.46
C GLY A 35 -12.25 -12.64 -15.57
N PHE A 36 -11.22 -13.35 -15.10
CA PHE A 36 -11.34 -14.47 -14.19
C PHE A 36 -11.93 -14.06 -12.83
N SER A 37 -11.49 -12.94 -12.28
CA SER A 37 -12.00 -12.38 -11.03
C SER A 37 -13.45 -11.89 -11.18
N ARG A 38 -13.75 -11.15 -12.25
CA ARG A 38 -15.09 -10.61 -12.52
C ARG A 38 -16.19 -11.67 -12.63
N GLN A 39 -15.90 -12.81 -13.24
CA GLN A 39 -16.85 -13.93 -13.34
C GLN A 39 -17.21 -14.54 -11.98
N ARG A 40 -16.41 -14.30 -10.95
CA ARG A 40 -16.53 -14.88 -9.59
C ARG A 40 -16.84 -13.86 -8.51
N GLU A 41 -16.94 -12.60 -8.90
CA GLU A 41 -17.26 -11.50 -7.98
C GLU A 41 -18.68 -11.63 -7.44
N SER A 42 -18.84 -11.46 -6.14
CA SER A 42 -20.13 -11.16 -5.54
C SER A 42 -20.29 -9.64 -5.48
N ASP A 43 -21.48 -9.11 -5.74
CA ASP A 43 -21.81 -7.66 -5.82
C ASP A 43 -21.33 -6.79 -4.64
N ARG A 44 -20.75 -7.39 -3.61
CA ARG A 44 -20.32 -6.72 -2.37
C ARG A 44 -18.82 -6.72 -2.11
N ASP A 45 -18.01 -7.44 -2.90
CA ASP A 45 -16.57 -7.57 -2.64
C ASP A 45 -15.75 -6.81 -3.69
N SER A 46 -15.45 -5.54 -3.40
CA SER A 46 -14.58 -4.72 -4.25
C SER A 46 -13.09 -4.83 -3.89
N SER A 47 -12.73 -5.69 -2.93
CA SER A 47 -11.35 -5.78 -2.42
C SER A 47 -10.31 -6.20 -3.47
N PRO A 48 -10.60 -7.11 -4.44
CA PRO A 48 -9.64 -7.47 -5.49
C PRO A 48 -9.22 -6.27 -6.34
N PHE A 49 -10.19 -5.44 -6.73
CA PHE A 49 -9.94 -4.27 -7.59
C PHE A 49 -9.23 -3.15 -6.84
N LYS A 50 -9.64 -2.88 -5.59
CA LYS A 50 -8.94 -1.91 -4.73
C LYS A 50 -7.48 -2.31 -4.54
N ALA A 51 -7.20 -3.60 -4.30
CA ALA A 51 -5.85 -4.11 -4.15
C ALA A 51 -5.03 -3.94 -5.44
N ALA A 52 -5.62 -4.29 -6.59
CA ALA A 52 -4.98 -4.15 -7.89
C ALA A 52 -4.66 -2.68 -8.21
N GLU A 53 -5.60 -1.75 -8.00
CA GLU A 53 -5.39 -0.32 -8.22
C GLU A 53 -4.27 0.24 -7.34
N MET A 54 -4.27 -0.10 -6.04
CA MET A 54 -3.21 0.31 -5.12
C MET A 54 -1.84 -0.19 -5.55
N LEU A 55 -1.74 -1.42 -6.04
CA LEU A 55 -0.49 -2.01 -6.54
C LEU A 55 -0.02 -1.34 -7.83
N ILE A 56 -0.93 -1.05 -8.76
CA ILE A 56 -0.61 -0.32 -10.00
C ILE A 56 -0.05 1.07 -9.68
N GLU A 57 -0.64 1.79 -8.74
CA GLU A 57 -0.17 3.10 -8.28
C GLU A 57 1.22 3.06 -7.64
N GLN A 58 1.59 1.93 -7.06
CA GLN A 58 2.92 1.70 -6.49
C GLN A 58 3.93 1.14 -7.51
N GLY A 59 3.56 0.99 -8.78
CA GLY A 59 4.43 0.46 -9.82
C GLY A 59 4.74 -1.04 -9.68
N ALA A 60 3.83 -1.82 -9.11
CA ALA A 60 4.02 -3.26 -8.95
C ALA A 60 4.04 -3.97 -10.31
N ASP A 61 4.74 -5.12 -10.38
CA ASP A 61 4.74 -5.95 -11.57
C ASP A 61 3.38 -6.59 -11.86
N ALA A 62 3.14 -6.96 -13.12
CA ALA A 62 1.86 -7.49 -13.58
C ALA A 62 1.44 -8.78 -12.85
N GLU A 63 2.39 -9.62 -12.45
CA GLU A 63 2.09 -10.85 -11.72
C GLU A 63 1.59 -10.56 -10.31
N THR A 64 2.18 -9.58 -9.62
CA THR A 64 1.71 -9.13 -8.30
C THR A 64 0.29 -8.58 -8.38
N VAL A 65 0.00 -7.78 -9.40
CA VAL A 65 -1.36 -7.24 -9.63
C VAL A 65 -2.35 -8.34 -10.00
N ALA A 66 -1.94 -9.31 -10.84
CA ALA A 66 -2.77 -10.47 -11.17
C ALA A 66 -3.07 -11.33 -9.95
N CYS A 67 -2.09 -11.55 -9.08
CA CYS A 67 -2.29 -12.23 -7.80
C CYS A 67 -3.33 -11.48 -6.93
N ALA A 68 -3.28 -10.16 -6.85
CA ALA A 68 -4.24 -9.37 -6.07
C ALA A 68 -5.68 -9.52 -6.58
N LEU A 69 -5.87 -9.58 -7.89
CA LEU A 69 -7.19 -9.80 -8.49
C LEU A 69 -7.78 -11.18 -8.15
N VAL A 70 -6.94 -12.20 -8.02
CA VAL A 70 -7.38 -13.60 -7.83
C VAL A 70 -7.38 -14.03 -6.36
N ALA A 71 -6.51 -13.45 -5.54
CA ALA A 71 -6.26 -13.87 -4.16
C ALA A 71 -7.52 -14.01 -3.28
N PRO A 72 -8.49 -13.08 -3.24
CA PRO A 72 -9.67 -13.21 -2.41
C PRO A 72 -10.52 -14.43 -2.77
N HIS A 73 -10.65 -14.75 -4.05
CA HIS A 73 -11.40 -15.94 -4.50
C HIS A 73 -10.70 -17.24 -4.10
N PHE A 74 -9.37 -17.26 -4.15
CA PHE A 74 -8.55 -18.39 -3.74
C PHE A 74 -8.62 -18.62 -2.23
N TRP A 75 -8.48 -17.56 -1.42
CA TRP A 75 -8.54 -17.67 0.04
C TRP A 75 -9.93 -18.07 0.55
N GLN A 76 -10.98 -17.65 -0.13
CA GLN A 76 -12.36 -18.05 0.17
C GLN A 76 -12.67 -19.49 -0.29
N GLY A 77 -11.72 -20.20 -0.91
CA GLY A 77 -11.91 -21.56 -1.42
C GLY A 77 -12.82 -21.66 -2.65
N ARG A 78 -13.12 -20.53 -3.31
CA ARG A 78 -13.96 -20.48 -4.52
C ARG A 78 -13.25 -20.96 -5.77
N VAL A 79 -11.92 -20.97 -5.74
CA VAL A 79 -11.05 -21.29 -6.88
C VAL A 79 -9.94 -22.22 -6.44
N LYS A 80 -9.63 -23.21 -7.26
CA LYS A 80 -8.52 -24.16 -7.04
C LYS A 80 -7.26 -23.67 -7.78
N PRO A 81 -6.04 -24.07 -7.32
CA PRO A 81 -4.78 -23.74 -8.01
C PRO A 81 -4.77 -24.17 -9.48
N GLU A 82 -5.38 -25.31 -9.81
CA GLU A 82 -5.44 -25.84 -11.16
C GLU A 82 -6.19 -24.91 -12.12
N GLU A 83 -7.31 -24.32 -11.68
CA GLU A 83 -8.09 -23.35 -12.45
C GLU A 83 -7.29 -22.07 -12.70
N ILE A 84 -6.51 -21.62 -11.70
CA ILE A 84 -5.67 -20.44 -11.85
C ILE A 84 -4.56 -20.69 -12.87
N ARG A 85 -3.95 -21.89 -12.84
CA ARG A 85 -2.92 -22.31 -13.82
C ARG A 85 -3.45 -22.29 -15.24
N GLU A 86 -4.64 -22.82 -15.44
CA GLU A 86 -5.25 -22.96 -16.77
C GLU A 86 -5.69 -21.61 -17.34
N HIS A 87 -6.31 -20.77 -16.51
CA HIS A 87 -7.00 -19.57 -17.01
C HIS A 87 -6.21 -18.26 -16.81
N VAL A 88 -5.25 -18.23 -15.90
CA VAL A 88 -4.45 -17.03 -15.62
C VAL A 88 -2.98 -17.28 -15.88
N SER A 89 -2.25 -17.91 -14.96
CA SER A 89 -0.86 -18.31 -15.13
C SER A 89 -0.39 -19.28 -14.04
N GLN A 90 0.70 -20.02 -14.36
CA GLN A 90 1.39 -20.90 -13.41
C GLN A 90 1.96 -20.10 -12.24
N ASP A 91 2.65 -18.99 -12.52
CA ASP A 91 3.35 -18.17 -11.52
C ASP A 91 2.39 -17.55 -10.50
N VAL A 92 1.22 -17.09 -10.96
CA VAL A 92 0.13 -16.60 -10.08
C VAL A 92 -0.38 -17.72 -9.18
N ALA A 93 -0.60 -18.91 -9.72
CA ALA A 93 -1.08 -20.06 -8.93
C ALA A 93 -0.06 -20.47 -7.85
N ASP A 94 1.23 -20.52 -8.20
CA ASP A 94 2.30 -20.90 -7.27
C ASP A 94 2.50 -19.86 -6.16
N THR A 95 2.47 -18.57 -6.51
CA THR A 95 2.51 -17.46 -5.55
C THR A 95 1.36 -17.54 -4.55
N LEU A 96 0.14 -17.77 -5.03
CA LEU A 96 -1.05 -17.86 -4.17
C LEU A 96 -1.07 -19.15 -3.34
N ALA A 97 -0.58 -20.27 -3.87
CA ALA A 97 -0.45 -21.51 -3.12
C ALA A 97 0.54 -21.36 -1.95
N TYR A 98 1.65 -20.64 -2.17
CA TYR A 98 2.59 -20.28 -1.11
C TYR A 98 1.93 -19.45 -0.01
N LEU A 99 1.08 -18.49 -0.35
CA LEU A 99 0.35 -17.62 0.58
C LEU A 99 -0.70 -18.33 1.42
N LYS A 100 -1.17 -19.53 1.02
CA LYS A 100 -2.16 -20.27 1.80
C LYS A 100 -1.61 -20.72 3.16
N GLN A 101 -0.31 -20.95 3.29
CA GLN A 101 0.34 -21.40 4.53
C GLN A 101 0.40 -20.31 5.62
N PRO A 102 0.86 -19.05 5.34
CA PRO A 102 0.89 -18.00 6.35
C PRO A 102 -0.49 -17.51 6.82
N PHE A 103 -1.50 -17.54 5.95
CA PHE A 103 -2.87 -17.16 6.32
C PHE A 103 -3.57 -18.16 7.24
N SER A 104 -3.14 -19.42 7.24
CA SER A 104 -3.65 -20.43 8.18
C SER A 104 -2.98 -20.37 9.54
N LEU A 105 -1.82 -19.74 9.64
CA LEU A 105 -1.19 -19.41 10.90
C LEU A 105 -1.91 -18.16 11.47
N ARG A 106 -3.07 -18.39 12.09
CA ARG A 106 -3.58 -17.44 13.10
C ARG A 106 -2.47 -17.35 14.13
N ILE A 107 -1.77 -16.23 14.12
CA ILE A 107 -0.74 -15.90 15.07
C ILE A 107 -1.45 -15.84 16.42
N ASP A 108 -1.32 -16.90 17.18
CA ASP A 108 -1.79 -16.96 18.54
C ASP A 108 -0.90 -16.02 19.36
N THR A 109 -1.46 -14.86 19.73
CA THR A 109 -0.81 -13.58 19.93
C THR A 109 0.01 -13.44 21.22
N GLU A 110 0.14 -14.48 22.05
CA GLU A 110 0.78 -14.28 23.36
C GLU A 110 2.19 -14.85 23.54
N ILE A 111 2.64 -15.80 22.77
CA ILE A 111 3.85 -16.55 23.13
C ILE A 111 5.07 -16.33 22.21
N HIS A 112 4.94 -15.80 20.98
CA HIS A 112 6.01 -15.86 19.98
C HIS A 112 6.47 -14.52 19.35
N ARG A 113 6.28 -13.39 20.00
CA ARG A 113 6.36 -12.01 19.46
C ARG A 113 7.65 -11.56 18.73
N ARG A 114 8.79 -12.19 18.86
CA ARG A 114 10.03 -11.74 18.19
C ARG A 114 10.67 -12.79 17.29
N LYS A 115 10.57 -14.05 17.65
CA LYS A 115 11.14 -15.15 16.83
C LYS A 115 10.33 -15.37 15.57
N ASP A 116 9.01 -15.22 15.66
CA ASP A 116 8.09 -15.47 14.55
C ASP A 116 8.13 -14.37 13.48
N ILE A 117 8.35 -13.11 13.89
CA ILE A 117 8.56 -12.02 12.92
C ILE A 117 9.81 -12.28 12.08
N ASN A 118 10.91 -12.71 12.70
CA ASN A 118 12.14 -12.98 11.96
C ASN A 118 12.00 -14.21 11.07
N ALA A 119 11.33 -15.28 11.52
CA ALA A 119 11.04 -16.46 10.72
C ALA A 119 10.09 -16.12 9.54
N LEU A 120 9.06 -15.32 9.79
CA LEU A 120 8.15 -14.82 8.77
C LEU A 120 8.90 -13.92 7.77
N LEU A 121 9.75 -13.02 8.24
CA LEU A 121 10.57 -12.16 7.38
C LEU A 121 11.56 -12.95 6.54
N VAL A 122 12.15 -14.02 7.08
CA VAL A 122 13.02 -14.92 6.32
C VAL A 122 12.21 -15.67 5.25
N SER A 123 11.06 -16.23 5.60
CA SER A 123 10.19 -16.90 4.62
C SER A 123 9.66 -15.93 3.56
N MET A 124 9.39 -14.68 3.91
CA MET A 124 8.94 -13.64 2.98
C MET A 124 10.06 -13.08 2.10
N SER A 125 11.34 -13.24 2.48
CA SER A 125 12.47 -12.88 1.62
C SER A 125 12.54 -13.75 0.36
N GLU A 126 11.99 -14.97 0.42
CA GLU A 126 11.90 -15.88 -0.73
C GLU A 126 10.76 -15.51 -1.69
N THR A 127 9.72 -14.83 -1.19
CA THR A 127 8.57 -14.41 -2.00
C THR A 127 8.09 -12.99 -1.65
N PRO A 128 8.80 -11.94 -2.10
CA PRO A 128 8.43 -10.54 -1.80
C PRO A 128 7.01 -10.18 -2.24
N ARG A 129 6.53 -10.77 -3.35
CA ARG A 129 5.15 -10.59 -3.83
C ARG A 129 4.12 -10.99 -2.79
N ALA A 130 4.36 -12.12 -2.11
CA ALA A 130 3.48 -12.61 -1.05
C ALA A 130 3.34 -11.59 0.09
N ALA A 131 4.47 -11.02 0.53
CA ALA A 131 4.49 -10.00 1.57
C ALA A 131 3.77 -8.71 1.15
N ILE A 132 3.95 -8.27 -0.09
CA ILE A 132 3.26 -7.11 -0.65
C ILE A 132 1.75 -7.32 -0.63
N LEU A 133 1.27 -8.48 -1.07
CA LEU A 133 -0.15 -8.82 -1.06
C LEU A 133 -0.74 -8.81 0.35
N LEU A 134 -0.03 -9.40 1.32
CA LEU A 134 -0.46 -9.38 2.72
C LEU A 134 -0.62 -7.96 3.27
N ILE A 135 0.32 -7.07 2.97
CA ILE A 135 0.28 -5.67 3.39
C ILE A 135 -0.92 -4.94 2.77
N VAL A 136 -1.12 -5.11 1.46
CA VAL A 136 -2.21 -4.43 0.74
C VAL A 136 -3.58 -4.90 1.24
N PHE A 137 -3.78 -6.21 1.39
CA PHE A 137 -5.05 -6.73 1.89
C PHE A 137 -5.30 -6.37 3.36
N ARG A 138 -4.26 -6.33 4.20
CA ARG A 138 -4.39 -5.83 5.58
C ARG A 138 -4.82 -4.37 5.61
N LEU A 139 -4.28 -3.53 4.74
CA LEU A 139 -4.69 -2.13 4.65
C LEU A 139 -6.16 -1.99 4.24
N ILE A 140 -6.61 -2.73 3.23
CA ILE A 140 -8.01 -2.75 2.79
C ILE A 140 -8.94 -3.23 3.92
N GLU A 141 -8.54 -4.28 4.64
CA GLU A 141 -9.31 -4.81 5.77
C GLU A 141 -9.48 -3.77 6.89
N LEU A 142 -8.42 -3.05 7.25
CA LEU A 142 -8.47 -1.96 8.23
C LEU A 142 -9.37 -0.81 7.78
N GLU A 143 -9.22 -0.36 6.52
CA GLU A 143 -10.05 0.72 5.97
C GLU A 143 -11.54 0.31 5.95
N THR A 144 -11.85 -0.91 5.52
CA THR A 144 -13.22 -1.45 5.51
C THR A 144 -13.80 -1.59 6.93
N THR A 145 -12.95 -1.99 7.89
CA THR A 145 -13.36 -2.12 9.29
C THR A 145 -13.70 -0.76 9.91
N LEU A 146 -12.98 0.29 9.55
CA LEU A 146 -13.33 1.66 9.95
C LEU A 146 -14.70 2.11 9.42
N GLU A 147 -15.04 1.74 8.19
CA GLU A 147 -16.29 2.11 7.55
C GLU A 147 -17.49 1.32 8.11
N SER A 148 -17.29 0.05 8.46
CA SER A 148 -18.37 -0.90 8.82
C SER A 148 -18.58 -1.14 10.31
N GLN A 149 -17.78 -0.50 11.18
CA GLN A 149 -17.76 -0.77 12.64
C GLN A 149 -17.56 -2.27 12.95
N GLY A 150 -16.65 -2.91 12.21
CA GLY A 150 -16.38 -4.35 12.29
C GLY A 150 -15.89 -4.84 13.66
N LYS A 151 -15.74 -6.16 13.80
CA LYS A 151 -15.36 -6.80 15.06
C LYS A 151 -13.90 -6.52 15.44
N ASN A 152 -13.68 -6.02 16.66
CA ASN A 152 -12.38 -5.85 17.31
C ASN A 152 -11.31 -5.07 16.51
N PRO A 153 -11.59 -3.83 16.04
CA PRO A 153 -10.66 -3.06 15.24
C PRO A 153 -9.36 -2.73 15.97
N CYS A 154 -9.40 -2.58 17.29
CA CYS A 154 -8.21 -2.26 18.09
C CYS A 154 -7.17 -3.37 18.08
N HIS A 155 -7.58 -4.63 18.20
CA HIS A 155 -6.66 -5.77 18.14
C HIS A 155 -6.00 -5.85 16.77
N MET A 156 -6.79 -5.71 15.69
CA MET A 156 -6.28 -5.70 14.32
C MET A 156 -5.26 -4.58 14.09
N ALA A 157 -5.54 -3.38 14.60
CA ALA A 157 -4.64 -2.24 14.49
C ALA A 157 -3.34 -2.46 15.27
N GLN A 158 -3.41 -3.00 16.49
CA GLN A 158 -2.22 -3.36 17.29
C GLN A 158 -1.36 -4.41 16.60
N GLU A 159 -1.99 -5.49 16.10
CA GLU A 159 -1.31 -6.51 15.31
C GLU A 159 -0.62 -5.90 14.09
N THR A 160 -1.30 -5.00 13.39
CA THR A 160 -0.75 -4.34 12.20
C THR A 160 0.49 -3.50 12.52
N LEU A 161 0.47 -2.71 13.58
CA LEU A 161 1.63 -1.92 14.01
C LEU A 161 2.81 -2.80 14.41
N HIS A 162 2.56 -3.98 14.98
CA HIS A 162 3.61 -4.88 15.44
C HIS A 162 4.23 -5.75 14.35
N PHE A 163 3.44 -6.17 13.35
CA PHE A 163 3.89 -7.13 12.33
C PHE A 163 3.97 -6.51 10.94
N TYR A 164 2.88 -5.93 10.43
CA TYR A 164 2.79 -5.49 9.02
C TYR A 164 3.59 -4.21 8.76
N VAL A 165 3.60 -3.28 9.69
CA VAL A 165 4.36 -2.03 9.57
C VAL A 165 5.87 -2.28 9.48
N PRO A 166 6.50 -3.10 10.34
CA PRO A 166 7.91 -3.47 10.19
C PRO A 166 8.23 -4.21 8.89
N ILE A 167 7.32 -5.05 8.39
CA ILE A 167 7.48 -5.74 7.10
C ILE A 167 7.46 -4.72 5.95
N ALA A 168 6.49 -3.80 5.95
CA ALA A 168 6.39 -2.75 4.95
C ALA A 168 7.64 -1.85 4.94
N ASP A 169 8.20 -1.55 6.12
CA ASP A 169 9.44 -0.78 6.25
C ASP A 169 10.63 -1.52 5.63
N ARG A 170 10.81 -2.80 5.93
CA ARG A 170 11.88 -3.63 5.36
C ARG A 170 11.80 -3.81 3.85
N LEU A 171 10.59 -3.89 3.31
CA LEU A 171 10.36 -3.96 1.86
C LEU A 171 10.43 -2.58 1.18
N SER A 172 10.77 -1.52 1.93
CA SER A 172 10.82 -0.14 1.44
C SER A 172 9.49 0.37 0.88
N LEU A 173 8.37 -0.22 1.30
CA LEU A 173 7.00 0.16 0.94
C LEU A 173 6.54 1.36 1.78
N GLY A 174 7.27 2.47 1.71
CA GLY A 174 7.10 3.62 2.59
C GLY A 174 5.70 4.26 2.54
N GLU A 175 5.03 4.22 1.40
CA GLU A 175 3.65 4.72 1.26
C GLU A 175 2.65 3.81 1.98
N MET A 176 2.72 2.50 1.73
CA MET A 176 1.86 1.51 2.40
C MET A 176 2.08 1.53 3.92
N ARG A 177 3.34 1.63 4.36
CA ARG A 177 3.66 1.77 5.78
C ARG A 177 2.94 2.96 6.42
N ARG A 178 3.04 4.14 5.79
CA ARG A 178 2.37 5.36 6.32
C ARG A 178 0.86 5.21 6.38
N ARG A 179 0.24 4.65 5.34
CA ARG A 179 -1.21 4.40 5.32
C ARG A 179 -1.63 3.44 6.43
N LEU A 180 -0.89 2.34 6.63
CA LEU A 180 -1.13 1.40 7.74
C LEU A 180 -1.02 2.11 9.10
N GLU A 181 0.05 2.88 9.31
CA GLU A 181 0.28 3.63 10.54
C GLU A 181 -0.85 4.64 10.81
N ASP A 182 -1.28 5.40 9.82
CA ASP A 182 -2.33 6.42 9.97
C ASP A 182 -3.71 5.80 10.22
N VAL A 183 -4.05 4.70 9.55
CA VAL A 183 -5.30 3.97 9.78
C VAL A 183 -5.31 3.35 11.19
N CYS A 184 -4.20 2.74 11.62
CA CYS A 184 -4.06 2.22 12.98
C CYS A 184 -4.16 3.32 14.03
N PHE A 185 -3.56 4.48 13.79
CA PHE A 185 -3.65 5.64 14.68
C PHE A 185 -5.09 6.11 14.84
N ARG A 186 -5.82 6.20 13.72
CA ARG A 186 -7.24 6.58 13.74
C ARG A 186 -8.10 5.58 14.52
N ILE A 187 -7.79 4.27 14.43
CA ILE A 187 -8.50 3.23 15.18
C ILE A 187 -8.17 3.27 16.67
N LEU A 188 -6.89 3.35 17.03
CA LEU A 188 -6.42 3.22 18.41
C LEU A 188 -6.60 4.49 19.23
N HIS A 189 -6.49 5.65 18.59
CA HIS A 189 -6.49 6.96 19.22
C HIS A 189 -7.40 7.96 18.46
N PRO A 190 -8.71 7.67 18.28
CA PRO A 190 -9.57 8.45 17.40
C PRO A 190 -9.67 9.92 17.80
N PHE A 191 -9.72 10.22 19.10
CA PHE A 191 -9.78 11.60 19.58
C PHE A 191 -8.50 12.38 19.25
N GLN A 192 -7.33 11.79 19.50
CA GLN A 192 -6.03 12.40 19.19
C GLN A 192 -5.85 12.56 17.68
N TYR A 193 -6.30 11.59 16.89
CA TYR A 193 -6.25 11.65 15.44
C TYR A 193 -7.08 12.82 14.90
N GLU A 194 -8.35 12.96 15.31
CA GLU A 194 -9.22 14.03 14.83
C GLU A 194 -8.73 15.41 15.31
N LYS A 195 -8.27 15.53 16.55
CA LYS A 195 -7.67 16.76 17.05
C LYS A 195 -6.44 17.16 16.22
N LEU A 196 -5.48 16.24 16.06
CA LEU A 196 -4.27 16.51 15.31
C LEU A 196 -4.57 16.85 13.85
N LYS A 197 -5.55 16.18 13.23
CA LYS A 197 -6.00 16.46 11.88
C LYS A 197 -6.54 17.89 11.75
N GLN A 198 -7.34 18.34 12.72
CA GLN A 198 -7.84 19.72 12.74
C GLN A 198 -6.71 20.75 12.89
N ASP A 199 -5.74 20.45 13.76
CA ASP A 199 -4.59 21.34 14.03
C ASP A 199 -3.64 21.41 12.81
N VAL A 200 -3.47 20.31 12.07
CA VAL A 200 -2.57 20.22 10.90
C VAL A 200 -3.22 20.76 9.61
N THR A 201 -4.53 20.66 9.45
CA THR A 201 -5.23 21.03 8.20
C THR A 201 -4.94 22.47 7.74
N PRO A 202 -4.93 23.51 8.60
CA PRO A 202 -4.60 24.88 8.18
C PRO A 202 -3.16 25.00 7.69
N ILE A 203 -2.23 24.31 8.36
CA ILE A 203 -0.80 24.36 8.06
C ILE A 203 -0.51 23.56 6.78
N GLN A 204 -1.25 22.51 6.51
CA GLN A 204 -1.06 21.65 5.36
C GLN A 204 -1.21 22.39 4.03
N SER A 205 -2.14 23.34 3.93
CA SER A 205 -2.30 24.17 2.72
C SER A 205 -1.08 25.06 2.44
N GLU A 206 -0.41 25.53 3.49
CA GLU A 206 0.84 26.31 3.37
C GLU A 206 2.01 25.39 3.03
N ASP A 207 2.09 24.24 3.68
CA ASP A 207 3.10 23.21 3.43
C ASP A 207 3.02 22.69 1.99
N GLU A 208 1.82 22.49 1.41
CA GLU A 208 1.61 22.08 0.02
C GLU A 208 2.12 23.13 -0.97
N LYS A 209 1.82 24.41 -0.77
CA LYS A 209 2.34 25.50 -1.60
C LYS A 209 3.86 25.61 -1.53
N CYS A 210 4.41 25.49 -0.32
CA CYS A 210 5.85 25.48 -0.11
C CYS A 210 6.49 24.28 -0.84
N LEU A 211 5.87 23.11 -0.79
CA LEU A 211 6.33 21.90 -1.44
C LEU A 211 6.35 22.04 -2.97
N GLU A 212 5.31 22.64 -3.57
CA GLU A 212 5.26 22.92 -5.01
C GLU A 212 6.42 23.84 -5.44
N ILE A 213 6.66 24.92 -4.71
CA ILE A 213 7.77 25.85 -4.97
C ILE A 213 9.12 25.15 -4.86
N LEU A 214 9.30 24.30 -3.85
CA LEU A 214 10.53 23.51 -3.66
C LEU A 214 10.74 22.51 -4.79
N ILE A 215 9.70 21.79 -5.23
CA ILE A 215 9.77 20.84 -6.35
C ILE A 215 10.20 21.57 -7.62
N GLU A 216 9.58 22.70 -7.95
CA GLU A 216 9.95 23.48 -9.13
C GLU A 216 11.38 24.01 -9.05
N GLY A 217 11.79 24.52 -7.88
CA GLY A 217 13.15 25.01 -7.65
C GLY A 217 14.18 23.89 -7.85
N VAL A 218 13.93 22.71 -7.29
CA VAL A 218 14.82 21.54 -7.43
C VAL A 218 14.87 21.07 -8.89
N LYS A 219 13.73 20.97 -9.58
CA LYS A 219 13.69 20.59 -11.01
C LYS A 219 14.55 21.53 -11.86
N ARG A 220 14.43 22.86 -11.67
CA ARG A 220 15.26 23.86 -12.39
C ARG A 220 16.76 23.69 -12.10
N LEU A 221 17.13 23.35 -10.85
CA LEU A 221 18.54 23.12 -10.49
C LEU A 221 19.07 21.83 -11.15
N LEU A 222 18.29 20.76 -11.17
CA LEU A 222 18.63 19.49 -11.83
C LEU A 222 18.83 19.68 -13.33
N ASP A 223 17.90 20.38 -13.99
CA ASP A 223 17.98 20.71 -15.42
C ASP A 223 19.24 21.53 -15.75
N LYS A 224 19.54 22.55 -14.92
CA LYS A 224 20.76 23.37 -15.08
C LYS A 224 22.03 22.54 -14.98
N ASN A 225 22.05 21.50 -14.14
CA ASN A 225 23.17 20.59 -13.95
C ASN A 225 23.12 19.36 -14.87
N ARG A 226 22.13 19.28 -15.77
CA ARG A 226 21.92 18.15 -16.71
C ARG A 226 21.74 16.81 -16.01
N ILE A 227 21.10 16.82 -14.84
CA ILE A 227 20.75 15.61 -14.08
C ILE A 227 19.28 15.28 -14.37
N HIS A 228 19.04 14.12 -14.97
CA HIS A 228 17.70 13.61 -15.21
C HIS A 228 17.19 12.89 -13.95
N ALA A 229 16.17 13.43 -13.33
CA ALA A 229 15.62 12.88 -12.11
C ALA A 229 14.12 13.11 -11.99
N GLU A 230 13.45 12.19 -11.30
CA GLU A 230 12.06 12.37 -10.87
C GLU A 230 12.04 13.00 -9.47
N VAL A 231 11.28 14.09 -9.32
CA VAL A 231 11.17 14.82 -8.05
C VAL A 231 9.76 14.66 -7.51
N HIS A 232 9.64 14.03 -6.34
CA HIS A 232 8.39 13.84 -5.64
C HIS A 232 8.41 14.56 -4.30
N GLY A 233 7.33 15.30 -4.02
CA GLY A 233 7.11 15.89 -2.72
C GLY A 233 6.18 15.04 -1.87
N ARG A 234 6.34 15.08 -0.56
CA ARG A 234 5.45 14.42 0.38
C ARG A 234 5.26 15.20 1.67
N ALA A 235 4.03 15.22 2.16
CA ALA A 235 3.75 15.61 3.53
C ALA A 235 4.02 14.45 4.49
N LYS A 236 4.36 14.76 5.74
CA LYS A 236 4.53 13.77 6.81
C LYS A 236 3.17 13.27 7.28
N SER A 237 3.05 11.98 7.56
CA SER A 237 1.82 11.37 8.07
C SER A 237 1.46 11.88 9.47
N LEU A 238 0.16 11.90 9.78
CA LEU A 238 -0.34 12.31 11.10
C LEU A 238 0.23 11.45 12.22
N TYR A 239 0.38 10.14 12.00
CA TYR A 239 1.01 9.24 12.96
C TYR A 239 2.46 9.64 13.25
N SER A 240 3.25 9.96 12.23
CA SER A 240 4.64 10.40 12.39
C SER A 240 4.75 11.72 13.17
N ILE A 241 3.80 12.65 12.97
CA ILE A 241 3.71 13.88 13.76
C ILE A 241 3.36 13.56 15.21
N HIS A 242 2.32 12.73 15.43
CA HIS A 242 1.89 12.29 16.75
C HIS A 242 3.04 11.63 17.54
N LEU A 243 3.80 10.74 16.92
CA LEU A 243 4.95 10.11 17.57
C LEU A 243 6.02 11.12 17.99
N LYS A 244 6.29 12.14 17.18
CA LYS A 244 7.24 13.19 17.56
C LYS A 244 6.75 14.04 18.72
N MET A 245 5.47 14.37 18.74
CA MET A 245 4.86 15.09 19.87
C MET A 245 4.92 14.26 21.14
N THR A 246 4.55 12.97 21.06
CA THR A 246 4.46 12.09 22.24
C THR A 246 5.82 11.66 22.76
N LEU A 247 6.72 11.20 21.87
CA LEU A 247 8.01 10.64 22.28
C LEU A 247 9.08 11.70 22.55
N LYS A 248 9.01 12.85 21.86
CA LYS A 248 10.02 13.91 21.99
C LYS A 248 9.49 15.14 22.73
N GLY A 249 8.26 15.13 23.23
CA GLY A 249 7.64 16.25 23.92
C GLY A 249 7.52 17.52 23.09
N LYS A 250 7.52 17.42 21.74
CA LYS A 250 7.44 18.58 20.85
C LYS A 250 6.00 19.04 20.70
N VAL A 251 5.81 20.35 20.58
CA VAL A 251 4.54 20.92 20.10
C VAL A 251 4.53 20.94 18.56
N LEU A 252 3.35 21.08 17.96
CA LEU A 252 3.18 20.97 16.50
C LEU A 252 4.03 22.02 15.76
N GLU A 253 4.11 23.23 16.32
CA GLU A 253 4.88 24.38 15.78
C GLU A 253 6.38 24.08 15.71
N ASP A 254 6.91 23.24 16.60
CA ASP A 254 8.33 22.86 16.62
C ASP A 254 8.68 21.77 15.62
N ILE A 255 7.69 21.20 14.94
CA ILE A 255 7.92 20.14 13.94
C ILE A 255 8.13 20.79 12.56
N MET A 256 9.39 21.14 12.27
CA MET A 256 9.78 21.83 11.03
C MET A 256 9.85 20.87 9.82
N ASP A 257 10.04 19.57 10.04
CA ASP A 257 10.19 18.55 8.98
C ASP A 257 8.85 17.92 8.57
N ARG A 258 7.82 18.77 8.37
CA ARG A 258 6.48 18.31 7.97
C ARG A 258 6.39 17.92 6.49
N ILE A 259 7.29 18.46 5.67
CA ILE A 259 7.40 18.14 4.24
C ILE A 259 8.77 17.54 3.95
N GLY A 260 8.86 16.80 2.86
CA GLY A 260 10.11 16.23 2.37
C GLY A 260 10.09 16.03 0.87
N LEU A 261 11.26 16.03 0.26
CA LEU A 261 11.45 15.72 -1.15
C LEU A 261 12.09 14.34 -1.30
N ARG A 262 11.70 13.65 -2.34
CA ARG A 262 12.32 12.41 -2.82
C ARG A 262 12.75 12.64 -4.26
N ILE A 263 14.04 12.48 -4.52
CA ILE A 263 14.62 12.62 -5.86
C ILE A 263 15.10 11.24 -6.29
N ILE A 264 14.62 10.77 -7.42
CA ILE A 264 14.95 9.47 -8.00
C ILE A 264 15.83 9.73 -9.21
N VAL A 265 17.02 9.14 -9.20
CA VAL A 265 18.05 9.26 -10.25
C VAL A 265 18.44 7.89 -10.78
N SER A 266 19.10 7.83 -11.92
CA SER A 266 19.41 6.58 -12.61
C SER A 266 20.68 5.88 -12.11
N SER A 267 21.53 6.57 -11.33
CA SER A 267 22.81 6.01 -10.87
C SER A 267 23.23 6.49 -9.48
N VAL A 268 24.05 5.69 -8.81
CA VAL A 268 24.61 6.02 -7.50
C VAL A 268 25.46 7.31 -7.52
N PRO A 269 26.33 7.56 -8.54
CA PRO A 269 27.04 8.85 -8.64
C PRO A 269 26.10 10.04 -8.69
N GLU A 270 24.96 9.93 -9.41
CA GLU A 270 23.97 11.01 -9.47
C GLU A 270 23.28 11.22 -8.13
N CYS A 271 23.11 10.19 -7.28
CA CYS A 271 22.59 10.39 -5.90
C CYS A 271 23.49 11.36 -5.11
N TYR A 272 24.79 11.24 -5.23
CA TYR A 272 25.74 12.16 -4.57
C TYR A 272 25.81 13.54 -5.26
N ALA A 273 25.58 13.61 -6.55
CA ALA A 273 25.58 14.87 -7.29
C ALA A 273 24.36 15.75 -6.95
N VAL A 274 23.26 15.14 -6.50
CA VAL A 274 22.03 15.83 -6.11
C VAL A 274 22.09 16.36 -4.67
N LEU A 275 22.93 15.83 -3.80
CA LEU A 275 23.15 16.27 -2.42
C LEU A 275 23.99 17.55 -2.36
#